data_8b0e15251c8004ab57d8c281fdd52be4
#
_entry.id   8b0e15251c8004ab57d8c281fdd52be4
#
_cell.length_a   1.000
_cell.length_b   1.000
_cell.length_c   1.000
_cell.angle_alpha   90.00
_cell.angle_beta   90.00
_cell.angle_gamma   90.00
#
_symmetry.space_group_name_H-M   'P 1'
#
loop_
_entity.id
_entity.type
_entity.pdbx_description
1 polymer ?
#
loop_
_entity_poly.entity_id
_entity_poly.type
_entity_poly.pdbx_seq_one_letter_code
_entity_poly.pdbx_strand_id
1 'polypeptide(L)'
;MKGLLIAFMMVGSLIAPVIFAAEKGKKDDPAHVRKDVGDHRAMAEAHSNAAKCLESGKAEKECQAQLAKDCKGLGIGKYCGMKHQH
;
A
#
# COMPACT_ATOMS: atom_id res chain seq x y z
N MET A 1 -9.06 11.20 58.71
CA MET A 1 -9.36 11.21 58.38
C MET A 1 -9.58 11.35 57.32
N LYS A 2 -9.53 11.38 56.82
CA LYS A 2 -9.82 11.53 55.89
C LYS A 2 -9.90 10.88 54.90
N GLY A 3 -10.26 10.55 54.28
CA GLY A 3 -10.48 9.84 53.48
C GLY A 3 -10.46 10.11 52.30
N LEU A 4 -10.07 10.06 51.85
CA LEU A 4 -9.96 10.34 50.64
C LEU A 4 -10.41 9.63 49.72
N LEU A 5 -11.02 9.66 49.16
CA LEU A 5 -11.51 9.08 48.19
C LEU A 5 -11.08 9.34 46.99
N ILE A 6 -10.69 8.84 46.37
CA ILE A 6 -10.32 8.94 45.18
C ILE A 6 -11.15 8.55 44.26
N ALA A 7 -11.60 9.10 43.68
CA ALA A 7 -12.44 8.78 42.75
C ALA A 7 -11.88 8.47 41.64
N PHE A 8 -11.73 7.77 41.25
CA PHE A 8 -11.24 7.48 40.09
C PHE A 8 -11.93 7.36 39.05
N MET A 9 -11.99 7.77 38.26
CA MET A 9 -12.60 7.76 37.16
C MET A 9 -12.10 7.00 36.25
N MET A 10 -12.45 6.36 35.82
CA MET A 10 -12.13 5.62 34.91
C MET A 10 -12.50 5.98 33.75
N VAL A 11 -12.04 6.34 32.98
CA VAL A 11 -12.31 6.63 31.84
C VAL A 11 -12.45 5.70 30.96
N GLY A 12 -13.20 5.40 30.47
CA GLY A 12 -13.41 4.50 29.59
C GLY A 12 -12.98 4.79 28.40
N SER A 13 -12.21 4.32 27.92
CA SER A 13 -11.80 4.61 26.74
C SER A 13 -12.62 4.18 25.83
N LEU A 14 -13.23 4.75 25.16
CA LEU A 14 -14.01 4.37 24.21
C LEU A 14 -13.33 4.16 23.06
N ILE A 15 -13.00 3.27 22.61
CA ILE A 15 -12.51 2.95 21.47
C ILE A 15 -13.45 2.75 20.51
N ALA A 16 -13.68 3.51 19.69
CA ALA A 16 -14.65 3.30 18.73
C ALA A 16 -14.12 2.41 17.78
N PRO A 17 -14.71 1.49 17.39
CA PRO A 17 -14.24 0.56 16.48
C PRO A 17 -14.21 1.20 15.19
N VAL A 18 -13.33 1.08 14.48
CA VAL A 18 -13.29 1.58 13.27
C VAL A 18 -13.97 0.78 12.43
N ILE A 19 -14.98 1.00 12.00
CA ILE A 19 -15.66 0.25 11.15
C ILE A 19 -15.32 0.58 9.84
N PHE A 20 -14.75 -0.10 9.10
CA PHE A 20 -14.50 0.14 7.81
C PHE A 20 -15.63 -0.03 7.13
N ALA A 21 -16.29 0.64 6.74
CA ALA A 21 -17.43 0.54 6.07
C ALA A 21 -17.43 -0.10 5.02
N ALA A 22 -17.35 -0.80 4.92
CA ALA A 22 -17.36 -1.42 3.93
C ALA A 22 -18.35 -1.30 3.20
N GLU A 23 -18.43 -1.20 2.56
CA GLU A 23 -19.29 -1.08 1.83
C GLU A 23 -20.05 -1.94 1.60
N LYS A 24 -20.64 -2.08 1.54
CA LYS A 24 -21.43 -2.79 1.37
C LYS A 24 -21.91 -3.13 0.26
N GLY A 25 -22.27 -3.48 -0.23
CA GLY A 25 -22.86 -3.73 -1.27
C GLY A 25 -22.27 -4.73 -2.04
N LYS A 26 -21.32 -4.62 -2.57
CA LYS A 26 -20.85 -5.52 -3.36
C LYS A 26 -19.91 -6.38 -2.76
N LYS A 27 -19.98 -7.52 -2.78
CA LYS A 27 -19.12 -8.39 -2.34
C LYS A 27 -18.13 -8.57 -3.33
N ASP A 28 -16.93 -8.39 -3.17
CA ASP A 28 -15.90 -8.62 -4.12
C ASP A 28 -15.65 -10.09 -4.31
N ASP A 29 -15.39 -10.46 -5.49
CA ASP A 29 -15.12 -11.83 -5.81
C ASP A 29 -13.77 -12.20 -5.24
N PRO A 30 -13.68 -13.23 -4.44
CA PRO A 30 -12.41 -13.61 -3.83
C PRO A 30 -11.29 -13.87 -4.81
N ALA A 31 -11.61 -14.41 -5.95
CA ALA A 31 -10.57 -14.68 -6.92
C ALA A 31 -10.04 -13.40 -7.49
N HIS A 32 -10.90 -12.43 -7.70
CA HIS A 32 -10.52 -11.17 -8.23
C HIS A 32 -9.68 -10.43 -7.19
N VAL A 33 -10.04 -10.53 -5.95
CA VAL A 33 -9.30 -9.88 -4.90
C VAL A 33 -7.91 -10.48 -4.79
N ARG A 34 -7.80 -11.78 -4.90
CA ARG A 34 -6.51 -12.39 -4.83
C ARG A 34 -5.61 -11.95 -5.96
N LYS A 35 -6.19 -11.82 -7.14
CA LYS A 35 -5.42 -11.41 -8.26
C LYS A 35 -4.94 -9.99 -8.05
N ASP A 36 -5.80 -9.15 -7.50
CA ASP A 36 -5.47 -7.79 -7.25
C ASP A 36 -4.33 -7.69 -6.25
N VAL A 37 -4.36 -8.49 -5.21
CA VAL A 37 -3.31 -8.47 -4.22
C VAL A 37 -1.99 -8.86 -4.89
N GLY A 38 -2.04 -9.87 -5.73
CA GLY A 38 -0.84 -10.30 -6.42
C GLY A 38 -0.29 -9.22 -7.33
N ASP A 39 -1.16 -8.52 -8.01
CA ASP A 39 -0.75 -7.47 -8.92
C ASP A 39 -0.11 -6.33 -8.14
N HIS A 40 -0.69 -5.97 -7.00
CA HIS A 40 -0.11 -4.92 -6.20
C HIS A 40 1.27 -5.31 -5.68
N ARG A 41 1.42 -6.55 -5.28
CA ARG A 41 2.72 -6.97 -4.80
C ARG A 41 3.75 -7.02 -5.90
N ALA A 42 3.32 -7.42 -7.07
CA ALA A 42 4.22 -7.46 -8.20
C ALA A 42 4.68 -6.05 -8.58
N MET A 43 3.77 -5.09 -8.49
CA MET A 43 4.14 -3.72 -8.78
C MET A 43 5.10 -3.19 -7.73
N ALA A 44 4.88 -3.57 -6.48
CA ALA A 44 5.76 -3.12 -5.42
C ALA A 44 7.17 -3.66 -5.64
N GLU A 45 7.24 -4.89 -6.07
CA GLU A 45 8.52 -5.46 -6.31
C GLU A 45 9.21 -4.84 -7.51
N ALA A 46 8.46 -4.53 -8.54
CA ALA A 46 9.01 -3.89 -9.72
C ALA A 46 9.60 -2.53 -9.35
N HIS A 47 8.88 -1.78 -8.52
CA HIS A 47 9.38 -0.49 -8.11
C HIS A 47 10.60 -0.63 -7.20
N SER A 48 10.62 -1.62 -6.36
CA SER A 48 11.74 -1.85 -5.49
C SER A 48 12.99 -2.15 -6.34
N ASN A 49 12.81 -2.94 -7.37
CA ASN A 49 13.92 -3.27 -8.25
C ASN A 49 14.39 -2.04 -9.03
N ALA A 50 13.46 -1.17 -9.39
CA ALA A 50 13.84 0.04 -10.10
C ALA A 50 14.69 0.92 -9.19
N ALA A 51 14.32 0.99 -7.92
CA ALA A 51 15.08 1.78 -6.97
C ALA A 51 16.49 1.23 -6.83
N LYS A 52 16.60 -0.07 -6.72
CA LYS A 52 17.90 -0.69 -6.60
C LYS A 52 18.74 -0.47 -7.83
N CYS A 53 18.11 -0.49 -8.98
CA CYS A 53 18.79 -0.26 -10.23
C CYS A 53 19.40 1.14 -10.22
N LEU A 54 18.62 2.12 -9.84
CA LEU A 54 19.10 3.47 -9.79
C LEU A 54 20.19 3.67 -8.75
N GLU A 55 20.03 3.02 -7.61
CA GLU A 55 21.03 3.11 -6.59
C GLU A 55 22.35 2.50 -6.99
N SER A 56 22.31 1.57 -7.90
CA SER A 56 23.51 0.93 -8.32
C SER A 56 24.29 1.79 -9.33
N GLY A 57 23.73 2.91 -9.71
CA GLY A 57 24.41 3.77 -10.63
C GLY A 57 24.13 3.57 -12.09
N LYS A 58 23.20 2.69 -12.39
CA LYS A 58 22.88 2.47 -13.79
C LYS A 58 22.11 3.65 -14.31
N ALA A 59 22.12 3.81 -15.58
CA ALA A 59 21.44 4.93 -16.20
C ALA A 59 19.95 4.86 -15.96
N GLU A 60 19.37 5.97 -15.70
CA GLU A 60 17.97 6.08 -15.46
C GLU A 60 17.17 5.47 -16.59
N LYS A 61 17.54 5.72 -17.82
CA LYS A 61 16.88 5.15 -18.94
C LYS A 61 16.86 3.64 -18.90
N GLU A 62 17.92 3.06 -18.50
CA GLU A 62 18.01 1.64 -18.41
C GLU A 62 17.12 1.10 -17.32
N CYS A 63 17.13 1.76 -16.17
CA CYS A 63 16.33 1.31 -15.05
C CYS A 63 14.85 1.45 -15.36
N GLN A 64 14.49 2.47 -16.12
CA GLN A 64 13.13 2.61 -16.49
C GLN A 64 12.68 1.62 -17.51
N ALA A 65 13.55 1.24 -18.40
CA ALA A 65 13.22 0.23 -19.39
C ALA A 65 12.95 -1.08 -18.66
N GLN A 66 13.72 -1.35 -17.62
CA GLN A 66 13.52 -2.57 -16.88
C GLN A 66 12.19 -2.51 -16.13
N LEU A 67 11.88 -1.36 -15.55
CA LEU A 67 10.64 -1.20 -14.83
C LEU A 67 9.46 -1.42 -15.79
N ALA A 68 9.54 -0.88 -16.98
CA ALA A 68 8.47 -1.04 -17.94
C ALA A 68 8.25 -2.51 -18.28
N LYS A 69 9.34 -3.26 -18.35
CA LYS A 69 9.21 -4.63 -18.65
C LYS A 69 8.62 -5.37 -17.47
N ASP A 70 9.05 -5.06 -16.28
CA ASP A 70 8.57 -5.74 -15.09
C ASP A 70 7.10 -5.43 -14.83
N CYS A 71 6.63 -4.31 -15.28
CA CYS A 71 5.26 -3.92 -15.05
C CYS A 71 4.31 -4.18 -16.18
N LYS A 72 4.79 -4.90 -17.19
CA LYS A 72 3.94 -5.18 -18.28
C LYS A 72 2.68 -5.85 -17.84
N GLY A 73 1.55 -5.30 -18.13
CA GLY A 73 0.29 -5.89 -17.73
C GLY A 73 -0.17 -5.53 -16.33
N LEU A 74 0.62 -4.76 -15.62
CA LEU A 74 0.22 -4.42 -14.28
C LEU A 74 0.04 -2.93 -14.26
N GLY A 75 -0.76 -2.44 -13.53
CA GLY A 75 -0.93 -1.00 -13.39
C GLY A 75 -1.21 -0.25 -14.66
N ILE A 76 -1.16 1.03 -14.59
CA ILE A 76 -1.46 1.84 -15.70
C ILE A 76 -0.24 2.48 -16.26
N GLY A 77 -0.09 2.48 -17.50
CA GLY A 77 1.03 3.12 -18.14
C GLY A 77 2.24 2.24 -18.20
N LYS A 78 3.31 2.76 -18.75
CA LYS A 78 4.47 2.00 -18.89
C LYS A 78 5.29 1.87 -17.67
N TYR A 79 5.24 2.77 -16.75
CA TYR A 79 6.10 2.71 -15.60
C TYR A 79 5.36 2.45 -14.31
N CYS A 80 4.44 1.54 -14.33
CA CYS A 80 3.69 1.17 -13.15
C CYS A 80 3.05 2.36 -12.48
N GLY A 81 2.59 3.25 -13.27
CA GLY A 81 1.93 4.40 -12.71
C GLY A 81 2.82 5.55 -12.30
N MET A 82 4.12 5.39 -12.45
CA MET A 82 5.00 6.45 -12.07
C MET A 82 5.22 7.43 -13.16
N LYS A 83 5.25 8.71 -12.84
CA LYS A 83 5.51 9.67 -13.81
C LYS A 83 6.92 10.02 -13.68
N HIS A 84 7.66 10.10 -14.75
CA HIS A 84 8.98 10.40 -14.71
C HIS A 84 9.18 11.81 -14.82
N GLN A 85 9.88 12.41 -13.98
CA GLN A 85 10.14 13.76 -14.09
C GLN A 85 11.52 14.02 -14.28
N HIS A 86 11.89 14.85 -15.09
CA HIS A 86 13.29 15.19 -15.28
C HIS A 86 13.52 16.60 -14.93
#